data_1cfea5e0c6c8424ddd11f2ca5b895d30
#
_entry.id   1cfea5e0c6c8424ddd11f2ca5b895d30
#
_cell.length_a   1.000
_cell.length_b   1.000
_cell.length_c   1.000
_cell.angle_alpha   90.00
_cell.angle_beta   90.00
_cell.angle_gamma   90.00
#
_symmetry.space_group_name_H-M   'P 1'
#
loop_
_entity.id
_entity.type
_entity.pdbx_description
1 polymer ?
#
loop_
_entity_poly.entity_id
_entity_poly.type
_entity_poly.pdbx_seq_one_letter_code
_entity_poly.pdbx_strand_id
1 'polypeptide(L)'
;MKILELFNSNWAIYPPYYDGMLNTYENHMIRAEKVDFESLINKMQSADQKLFRKENGTAVIPIKGPLSKGSSLFSFYFDASSTKVIQAAIEAALNDSEINKIILDIDSPGGTVDGSFELADFINNAKREKPIIAFSDGMIASAAYLIAASADSISIPGQTN
;
A
#
# COMPACT_ATOMS: atom_id res chain seq x y z
N MET A 1 16.88 -7.00 -0.43
CA MET A 1 16.75 -6.61 -1.85
C MET A 1 17.25 -5.18 -1.99
N LYS A 2 18.19 -4.92 -2.89
CA LYS A 2 18.69 -3.56 -3.13
C LYS A 2 17.61 -2.78 -3.91
N ILE A 3 17.49 -1.46 -3.70
CA ILE A 3 16.48 -0.61 -4.39
C ILE A 3 16.59 -0.78 -5.92
N LEU A 4 17.80 -0.88 -6.45
CA LEU A 4 18.04 -1.09 -7.89
C LEU A 4 17.41 -2.39 -8.42
N GLU A 5 17.42 -3.48 -7.64
CA GLU A 5 16.79 -4.75 -8.02
C GLU A 5 15.26 -4.61 -8.12
N LEU A 6 14.69 -3.72 -7.32
CA LEU A 6 13.25 -3.44 -7.37
C LEU A 6 12.87 -2.73 -8.68
N PHE A 7 13.66 -1.76 -9.14
CA PHE A 7 13.41 -1.10 -10.44
C PHE A 7 13.51 -2.06 -11.64
N ASN A 8 14.23 -3.17 -11.51
CA ASN A 8 14.31 -4.22 -12.52
C ASN A 8 13.18 -5.26 -12.43
N SER A 9 12.25 -5.13 -11.49
CA SER A 9 11.10 -6.02 -11.37
C SER A 9 9.99 -5.64 -12.35
N ASN A 10 8.97 -6.50 -12.49
CA ASN A 10 7.79 -6.18 -13.27
C ASN A 10 6.87 -5.24 -12.48
N TRP A 11 6.48 -4.14 -13.13
CA TRP A 11 5.62 -3.12 -12.56
C TRP A 11 4.25 -3.08 -13.22
N ALA A 12 3.22 -3.06 -12.41
CA ALA A 12 1.86 -2.70 -12.75
C ALA A 12 1.55 -1.36 -12.05
N ILE A 13 2.01 -0.27 -12.65
CA ILE A 13 1.99 1.08 -12.08
C ILE A 13 1.63 2.10 -13.17
N TYR A 14 1.05 3.24 -12.75
CA TYR A 14 0.82 4.37 -13.64
C TYR A 14 2.17 4.91 -14.16
N PRO A 15 2.44 4.88 -15.50
CA PRO A 15 3.79 5.12 -16.03
C PRO A 15 4.42 6.45 -15.61
N PRO A 16 3.71 7.62 -15.63
CA PRO A 16 4.31 8.88 -15.21
C PRO A 16 4.80 8.87 -13.75
N TYR A 17 4.18 8.06 -12.90
CA TYR A 17 4.61 7.93 -11.52
C TYR A 17 5.91 7.11 -11.41
N TYR A 18 6.02 6.04 -12.21
CA TYR A 18 7.26 5.25 -12.29
C TYR A 18 8.44 6.09 -12.78
N ASP A 19 8.25 6.90 -13.84
CA ASP A 19 9.28 7.79 -14.35
C ASP A 19 9.72 8.81 -13.30
N GLY A 20 8.79 9.35 -12.52
CA GLY A 20 9.07 10.24 -11.39
C GLY A 20 9.91 9.57 -10.29
N MET A 21 9.59 8.32 -9.94
CA MET A 21 10.38 7.54 -8.98
C MET A 21 11.80 7.28 -9.48
N LEU A 22 11.96 6.90 -10.75
CA LEU A 22 13.26 6.64 -11.35
C LEU A 22 14.12 7.89 -11.35
N ASN A 23 13.59 9.02 -11.79
CA ASN A 23 14.27 10.31 -11.75
C ASN A 23 14.68 10.72 -10.32
N THR A 24 13.83 10.49 -9.34
CA THR A 24 14.13 10.77 -7.94
C THR A 24 15.29 9.91 -7.46
N TYR A 25 15.26 8.61 -7.75
CA TYR A 25 16.35 7.69 -7.39
C TYR A 25 17.68 8.09 -8.04
N GLU A 26 17.68 8.37 -9.34
CA GLU A 26 18.88 8.79 -10.07
C GLU A 26 19.47 10.08 -9.52
N ASN A 27 18.63 11.08 -9.21
CA ASN A 27 19.08 12.35 -8.61
C ASN A 27 19.70 12.15 -7.22
N HIS A 28 19.14 11.26 -6.39
CA HIS A 28 19.73 10.91 -5.09
C HIS A 28 21.07 10.20 -5.23
N MET A 29 21.20 9.29 -6.21
CA MET A 29 22.45 8.59 -6.47
C MET A 29 23.54 9.52 -7.01
N ILE A 30 23.19 10.48 -7.89
CA ILE A 30 24.13 11.46 -8.44
C ILE A 30 24.63 12.42 -7.37
N ARG A 31 23.77 12.84 -6.44
CA ARG A 31 24.14 13.79 -5.37
C ARG A 31 24.91 13.14 -4.23
N ALA A 32 25.05 11.80 -4.22
CA ALA A 32 25.70 11.03 -3.14
C ALA A 32 25.22 11.47 -1.74
N GLU A 33 23.94 11.83 -1.62
CA GLU A 33 23.36 12.20 -0.33
C GLU A 33 23.45 11.02 0.60
N LYS A 34 24.14 11.21 1.72
CA LYS A 34 24.23 10.18 2.77
C LYS A 34 22.81 9.92 3.28
N VAL A 35 22.37 8.68 3.12
CA VAL A 35 21.14 8.22 3.76
C VAL A 35 21.30 8.41 5.25
N ASP A 36 20.44 9.22 5.85
CA ASP A 36 20.39 9.35 7.30
C ASP A 36 19.76 8.06 7.89
N PHE A 37 20.66 7.13 8.22
CA PHE A 37 20.25 5.85 8.81
C PHE A 37 19.55 5.99 10.16
N GLU A 38 19.82 7.05 10.94
CA GLU A 38 19.13 7.29 12.21
C GLU A 38 17.66 7.67 11.98
N SER A 39 17.38 8.56 11.02
CA SER A 39 16.00 8.89 10.66
C SER A 39 15.25 7.68 10.07
N LEU A 40 15.95 6.81 9.33
CA LEU A 40 15.44 5.53 8.83
C LEU A 40 15.03 4.59 9.97
N ILE A 41 15.92 4.38 10.92
CA ILE A 41 15.68 3.52 12.10
C ILE A 41 14.52 4.07 12.92
N ASN A 42 14.47 5.39 13.16
CA ASN A 42 13.40 6.02 13.91
C ASN A 42 12.04 5.90 13.19
N LYS A 43 11.98 6.08 11.88
CA LYS A 43 10.76 5.83 11.09
C LYS A 43 10.36 4.34 11.10
N MET A 44 11.32 3.42 11.00
CA MET A 44 11.04 1.99 11.09
C MET A 44 10.51 1.59 12.47
N GLN A 45 11.05 2.16 13.55
CA GLN A 45 10.59 1.91 14.93
C GLN A 45 9.24 2.59 15.21
N SER A 46 8.97 3.74 14.60
CA SER A 46 7.65 4.40 14.71
C SER A 46 6.58 3.74 13.82
N ALA A 47 6.96 2.96 12.81
CA ALA A 47 6.04 2.18 11.98
C ALA A 47 5.44 0.95 12.70
N ASP A 48 5.85 0.67 13.93
CA ASP A 48 5.21 -0.30 14.84
C ASP A 48 3.83 0.18 15.35
N GLN A 49 3.32 1.25 14.75
CA GLN A 49 2.05 1.87 15.10
C GLN A 49 0.92 1.26 14.27
N LYS A 50 0.03 0.57 14.99
CA LYS A 50 -1.32 0.16 14.59
C LYS A 50 -1.48 -0.10 13.08
N LEU A 51 -1.46 -1.36 12.71
CA LEU A 51 -1.68 -1.85 11.34
C LEU A 51 -2.92 -1.22 10.66
N PHE A 52 -3.88 -0.73 11.45
CA PHE A 52 -5.09 -0.03 10.99
C PHE A 52 -5.61 0.95 12.06
N ARG A 53 -6.39 1.94 11.63
CA ARG A 53 -7.20 2.76 12.54
C ARG A 53 -8.52 2.04 12.83
N LYS A 54 -8.95 2.09 14.09
CA LYS A 54 -10.23 1.52 14.52
C LYS A 54 -11.22 2.64 14.75
N GLU A 55 -12.30 2.67 14.00
CA GLU A 55 -13.34 3.69 14.04
C GLU A 55 -14.72 3.04 14.06
N ASN A 56 -15.42 3.10 15.18
CA ASN A 56 -16.82 2.60 15.31
C ASN A 56 -17.01 1.17 14.74
N GLY A 57 -16.16 0.22 15.14
CA GLY A 57 -16.23 -1.16 14.66
C GLY A 57 -15.71 -1.36 13.24
N THR A 58 -15.07 -0.36 12.66
CA THR A 58 -14.44 -0.42 11.32
C THR A 58 -12.93 -0.37 11.46
N ALA A 59 -12.23 -1.28 10.77
CA ALA A 59 -10.80 -1.18 10.54
C ALA A 59 -10.54 -0.39 9.27
N VAL A 60 -9.81 0.72 9.36
CA VAL A 60 -9.39 1.52 8.20
C VAL A 60 -7.91 1.27 7.96
N ILE A 61 -7.59 0.61 6.84
CA ILE A 61 -6.26 0.22 6.44
C ILE A 61 -5.78 1.15 5.33
N PRO A 62 -4.75 1.98 5.57
CA PRO A 62 -4.23 2.89 4.55
C PRO A 62 -3.40 2.13 3.51
N ILE A 63 -3.62 2.43 2.22
CA ILE A 63 -2.85 1.96 1.08
C ILE A 63 -2.43 3.19 0.28
N LYS A 64 -1.27 3.75 0.60
CA LYS A 64 -0.80 5.01 0.05
C LYS A 64 0.50 4.82 -0.75
N GLY A 65 0.65 5.61 -1.83
CA GLY A 65 1.82 5.55 -2.69
C GLY A 65 1.98 4.22 -3.44
N PRO A 66 3.17 3.94 -4.01
CA PRO A 66 3.40 2.74 -4.79
C PRO A 66 3.37 1.47 -3.92
N LEU A 67 2.93 0.36 -4.53
CA LEU A 67 2.87 -0.95 -3.89
C LEU A 67 4.15 -1.74 -4.12
N SER A 68 4.63 -2.44 -3.10
CA SER A 68 5.71 -3.41 -3.22
C SER A 68 5.50 -4.60 -2.27
N LYS A 69 6.10 -5.75 -2.57
CA LYS A 69 5.95 -6.95 -1.72
C LYS A 69 6.60 -6.77 -0.34
N GLY A 70 7.54 -5.88 -0.22
CA GLY A 70 8.19 -5.51 1.02
C GLY A 70 9.64 -5.10 0.81
N SER A 71 9.91 -3.84 1.00
CA SER A 71 11.25 -3.28 1.15
C SER A 71 11.14 -2.05 2.02
N SER A 72 11.68 -2.11 3.22
CA SER A 72 11.67 -0.97 4.14
C SER A 72 12.38 0.26 3.57
N LEU A 73 13.46 0.05 2.80
CA LEU A 73 14.17 1.13 2.12
C LEU A 73 13.32 1.78 1.03
N PHE A 74 12.63 0.98 0.22
CA PHE A 74 11.75 1.50 -0.82
C PHE A 74 10.57 2.27 -0.22
N SER A 75 9.95 1.72 0.83
CA SER A 75 8.87 2.41 1.55
C SER A 75 9.32 3.74 2.13
N PHE A 76 10.58 3.81 2.61
CA PHE A 76 11.13 5.05 3.11
C PHE A 76 11.30 6.13 2.04
N TYR A 77 11.88 5.77 0.86
CA TYR A 77 12.15 6.74 -0.20
C TYR A 77 10.90 7.20 -0.95
N PHE A 78 9.89 6.34 -1.08
CA PHE A 78 8.75 6.56 -1.95
C PHE A 78 7.40 6.53 -1.21
N ASP A 79 7.41 6.53 0.12
CA ASP A 79 6.20 6.37 0.96
C ASP A 79 5.31 5.19 0.49
N ALA A 80 5.99 4.09 0.11
CA ALA A 80 5.34 2.93 -0.50
C ALA A 80 4.64 2.05 0.53
N SER A 81 3.49 1.48 0.14
CA SER A 81 2.77 0.49 0.91
C SER A 81 3.27 -0.93 0.61
N SER A 82 3.49 -1.73 1.67
CA SER A 82 3.87 -3.13 1.54
C SER A 82 2.64 -4.04 1.46
N THR A 83 2.54 -4.90 0.43
CA THR A 83 1.44 -5.86 0.31
C THR A 83 1.40 -6.84 1.48
N LYS A 84 2.55 -7.21 2.04
CA LYS A 84 2.63 -8.07 3.24
C LYS A 84 2.10 -7.37 4.50
N VAL A 85 2.37 -6.07 4.66
CA VAL A 85 1.86 -5.30 5.80
C VAL A 85 0.35 -5.11 5.67
N ILE A 86 -0.15 -4.85 4.47
CA ILE A 86 -1.59 -4.76 4.20
C ILE A 86 -2.28 -6.08 4.52
N GLN A 87 -1.72 -7.21 4.08
CA GLN A 87 -2.25 -8.53 4.40
C GLN A 87 -2.30 -8.76 5.91
N ALA A 88 -1.21 -8.50 6.63
CA ALA A 88 -1.16 -8.64 8.08
C ALA A 88 -2.19 -7.73 8.79
N ALA A 89 -2.44 -6.53 8.26
CA ALA A 89 -3.45 -5.62 8.78
C ALA A 89 -4.87 -6.18 8.62
N ILE A 90 -5.17 -6.76 7.45
CA ILE A 90 -6.45 -7.42 7.21
C ILE A 90 -6.61 -8.63 8.14
N GLU A 91 -5.61 -9.50 8.25
CA GLU A 91 -5.62 -10.66 9.16
C GLU A 91 -5.88 -10.24 10.62
N ALA A 92 -5.21 -9.19 11.09
CA ALA A 92 -5.43 -8.66 12.43
C ALA A 92 -6.86 -8.13 12.61
N ALA A 93 -7.41 -7.43 11.60
CA ALA A 93 -8.78 -6.92 11.63
C ALA A 93 -9.82 -8.05 11.57
N LEU A 94 -9.56 -9.14 10.85
CA LEU A 94 -10.43 -10.33 10.83
C LEU A 94 -10.49 -10.99 12.21
N ASN A 95 -9.37 -11.06 12.93
CA ASN A 95 -9.27 -11.67 14.25
C ASN A 95 -9.75 -10.77 15.40
N ASP A 96 -9.97 -9.48 15.18
CA ASP A 96 -10.49 -8.55 16.19
C ASP A 96 -12.02 -8.62 16.27
N SER A 97 -12.56 -9.15 17.36
CA SER A 97 -14.01 -9.30 17.56
C SER A 97 -14.80 -7.97 17.62
N GLU A 98 -14.12 -6.84 17.83
CA GLU A 98 -14.76 -5.53 17.84
C GLU A 98 -14.82 -4.90 16.42
N ILE A 99 -14.19 -5.53 15.42
CA ILE A 99 -14.26 -5.10 14.02
C ILE A 99 -15.37 -5.85 13.30
N ASN A 100 -16.26 -5.09 12.65
CA ASN A 100 -17.39 -5.63 11.88
C ASN A 100 -17.18 -5.50 10.36
N LYS A 101 -16.32 -4.58 9.91
CA LYS A 101 -15.99 -4.33 8.51
C LYS A 101 -14.59 -3.74 8.37
N ILE A 102 -14.03 -3.86 7.16
CA ILE A 102 -12.72 -3.34 6.80
C ILE A 102 -12.89 -2.34 5.66
N ILE A 103 -12.21 -1.20 5.76
CA ILE A 103 -12.07 -0.21 4.67
C ILE A 103 -10.61 -0.20 4.25
N LEU A 104 -10.36 -0.41 2.97
CA LEU A 104 -9.08 -0.17 2.33
C LEU A 104 -9.08 1.27 1.81
N ASP A 105 -8.38 2.18 2.50
CA ASP A 105 -8.29 3.59 2.14
C ASP A 105 -7.13 3.79 1.14
N ILE A 106 -7.47 3.82 -0.16
CA ILE A 106 -6.52 3.69 -1.26
C ILE A 106 -6.26 5.06 -1.91
N ASP A 107 -4.97 5.41 -2.03
CA ASP A 107 -4.46 6.47 -2.89
C ASP A 107 -3.12 6.01 -3.45
N SER A 108 -3.16 5.28 -4.58
CA SER A 108 -2.01 4.53 -5.08
C SER A 108 -1.97 4.48 -6.61
N PRO A 109 -0.77 4.71 -7.20
CA PRO A 109 -0.54 4.58 -8.65
C PRO A 109 -0.42 3.12 -9.12
N GLY A 110 -0.52 2.15 -8.23
CA GLY A 110 -0.16 0.75 -8.45
C GLY A 110 1.22 0.42 -7.89
N GLY A 111 1.87 -0.62 -8.42
CA GLY A 111 3.15 -1.04 -7.88
C GLY A 111 3.75 -2.26 -8.57
N THR A 112 4.55 -3.04 -7.84
CA THR A 112 5.13 -4.28 -8.36
C THR A 112 4.05 -5.33 -8.62
N VAL A 113 4.23 -6.11 -9.68
CA VAL A 113 3.36 -7.27 -9.97
C VAL A 113 3.49 -8.30 -8.86
N ASP A 114 4.74 -8.53 -8.40
CA ASP A 114 5.02 -9.44 -7.27
C ASP A 114 4.34 -8.94 -5.98
N GLY A 115 3.56 -9.80 -5.37
CA GLY A 115 2.76 -9.53 -4.17
C GLY A 115 1.38 -8.96 -4.43
N SER A 116 1.09 -8.40 -5.62
CA SER A 116 -0.20 -7.78 -5.89
C SER A 116 -1.30 -8.79 -6.16
N PHE A 117 -1.02 -9.84 -6.92
CA PHE A 117 -1.99 -10.92 -7.18
C PHE A 117 -2.27 -11.72 -5.92
N GLU A 118 -1.23 -12.03 -5.13
CA GLU A 118 -1.38 -12.75 -3.87
C GLU A 118 -2.25 -11.97 -2.88
N LEU A 119 -2.07 -10.64 -2.78
CA LEU A 119 -2.90 -9.81 -1.93
C LEU A 119 -4.34 -9.72 -2.45
N ALA A 120 -4.54 -9.62 -3.77
CA ALA A 120 -5.86 -9.60 -4.39
C ALA A 120 -6.64 -10.89 -4.11
N ASP A 121 -6.00 -12.05 -4.27
CA ASP A 121 -6.58 -13.36 -3.95
C ASP A 121 -6.89 -13.49 -2.47
N PHE A 122 -6.00 -12.99 -1.62
CA PHE A 122 -6.21 -12.98 -0.17
C PHE A 122 -7.45 -12.15 0.20
N ILE A 123 -7.59 -10.92 -0.32
CA ILE A 123 -8.75 -10.05 -0.08
C ILE A 123 -10.05 -10.71 -0.57
N ASN A 124 -10.01 -11.33 -1.75
CA ASN A 124 -11.18 -12.01 -2.30
C ASN A 124 -11.65 -13.20 -1.45
N ASN A 125 -10.77 -13.81 -0.68
CA ASN A 125 -11.12 -14.82 0.30
C ASN A 125 -11.56 -14.20 1.64
N ALA A 126 -10.83 -13.21 2.13
CA ALA A 126 -11.05 -12.54 3.41
C ALA A 126 -12.43 -11.85 3.50
N LYS A 127 -12.93 -11.28 2.40
CA LYS A 127 -14.24 -10.61 2.35
C LYS A 127 -15.44 -11.52 2.64
N ARG A 128 -15.24 -12.85 2.61
CA ARG A 128 -16.27 -13.83 3.01
C ARG A 128 -16.45 -13.89 4.53
N GLU A 129 -15.48 -13.44 5.30
CA GLU A 129 -15.50 -13.44 6.77
C GLU A 129 -16.03 -12.11 7.31
N LYS A 130 -15.53 -11.00 6.79
CA LYS A 130 -16.01 -9.64 7.12
C LYS A 130 -16.08 -8.80 5.85
N PRO A 131 -17.08 -7.92 5.69
CA PRO A 131 -17.17 -7.02 4.55
C PRO A 131 -15.90 -6.18 4.38
N ILE A 132 -15.36 -6.15 3.15
CA ILE A 132 -14.19 -5.34 2.78
C ILE A 132 -14.60 -4.36 1.69
N ILE A 133 -14.46 -3.08 1.95
CA ILE A 133 -14.80 -1.99 1.01
C ILE A 133 -13.52 -1.25 0.65
N ALA A 134 -13.24 -1.08 -0.63
CA ALA A 134 -12.22 -0.16 -1.09
C ALA A 134 -12.81 1.25 -1.16
N PHE A 135 -12.11 2.22 -0.58
CA PHE A 135 -12.47 3.64 -0.64
C PHE A 135 -11.30 4.43 -1.22
N SER A 136 -11.61 5.45 -2.01
CA SER A 136 -10.59 6.39 -2.46
C SER A 136 -11.20 7.76 -2.72
N ASP A 137 -10.51 8.78 -2.26
CA ASP A 137 -10.66 10.18 -2.67
C ASP A 137 -9.50 10.68 -3.55
N GLY A 138 -8.60 9.76 -3.92
CA GLY A 138 -7.41 10.01 -4.73
C GLY A 138 -7.31 9.07 -5.94
N MET A 139 -6.16 8.44 -6.10
CA MET A 139 -5.87 7.56 -7.24
C MET A 139 -6.07 6.08 -6.89
N ILE A 140 -6.72 5.36 -7.80
CA ILE A 140 -6.71 3.89 -7.82
C ILE A 140 -6.28 3.47 -9.23
N ALA A 141 -4.99 3.17 -9.44
CA ALA A 141 -4.49 2.80 -10.76
C ALA A 141 -3.79 1.45 -10.74
N SER A 142 -3.87 0.73 -11.87
CA SER A 142 -3.10 -0.48 -12.15
C SER A 142 -3.18 -1.54 -11.05
N ALA A 143 -2.07 -1.95 -10.39
CA ALA A 143 -2.10 -2.95 -9.30
C ALA A 143 -2.99 -2.53 -8.13
N ALA A 144 -3.11 -1.23 -7.82
CA ALA A 144 -4.02 -0.75 -6.79
C ALA A 144 -5.49 -0.97 -7.18
N TYR A 145 -5.81 -0.86 -8.49
CA TYR A 145 -7.15 -1.18 -8.98
C TYR A 145 -7.45 -2.69 -8.88
N LEU A 146 -6.48 -3.55 -9.15
CA LEU A 146 -6.63 -5.00 -8.95
C LEU A 146 -6.99 -5.32 -7.49
N ILE A 147 -6.29 -4.69 -6.53
CA ILE A 147 -6.56 -4.84 -5.10
C ILE A 147 -7.95 -4.31 -4.74
N ALA A 148 -8.30 -3.11 -5.20
CA ALA A 148 -9.61 -2.51 -4.96
C ALA A 148 -10.76 -3.36 -5.53
N ALA A 149 -10.59 -3.91 -6.75
CA ALA A 149 -11.57 -4.75 -7.41
C ALA A 149 -11.78 -6.12 -6.72
N SER A 150 -10.86 -6.53 -5.85
CA SER A 150 -10.98 -7.77 -5.06
C SER A 150 -11.85 -7.60 -3.82
N ALA A 151 -12.15 -6.36 -3.40
CA ALA A 151 -13.09 -6.04 -2.32
C ALA A 151 -14.56 -6.32 -2.73
N ASP A 152 -15.51 -6.13 -1.82
CA ASP A 152 -16.94 -6.24 -2.11
C ASP A 152 -17.44 -5.10 -3.00
N SER A 153 -16.91 -3.91 -2.80
CA SER A 153 -17.27 -2.72 -3.57
C SER A 153 -16.15 -1.68 -3.54
N ILE A 154 -16.17 -0.78 -4.52
CA ILE A 154 -15.32 0.41 -4.56
C ILE A 154 -16.24 1.62 -4.33
N SER A 155 -15.91 2.43 -3.32
CA SER A 155 -16.59 3.67 -2.98
C SER A 155 -15.68 4.86 -3.27
N ILE A 156 -16.23 5.86 -3.92
CA ILE A 156 -15.58 7.15 -4.19
C ILE A 156 -16.48 8.27 -3.69
N PRO A 157 -15.92 9.43 -3.28
CA PRO A 157 -16.75 10.59 -2.92
C PRO A 157 -17.65 10.97 -4.10
N GLY A 158 -18.94 11.19 -3.81
CA GLY A 158 -19.86 11.72 -4.81
C GLY A 158 -19.46 13.13 -5.22
N GLN A 159 -19.48 13.44 -6.51
CA GLN A 159 -19.48 14.84 -6.94
C GLN A 159 -20.83 15.44 -6.55
N THR A 160 -20.83 16.25 -5.50
CA THR A 160 -21.98 17.12 -5.21
C THR A 160 -21.92 18.28 -6.19
N ASN A 161 -22.80 18.26 -7.21
CA ASN A 161 -23.07 19.43 -8.04
C ASN A 161 -23.70 20.54 -7.20
#